data_4f8932707869a94a3cea994a37e6b8e4
#
_entry.id   4f8932707869a94a3cea994a37e6b8e4
#
_cell.length_a   1.000
_cell.length_b   1.000
_cell.length_c   1.000
_cell.angle_alpha   90.00
_cell.angle_beta   90.00
_cell.angle_gamma   90.00
#
_symmetry.space_group_name_H-M   'P 1'
#
loop_
_entity.id
_entity.type
_entity.pdbx_description
1 polymer ?
#
loop_
_entity_poly.entity_id
_entity_poly.type
_entity_poly.pdbx_seq_one_letter_code
_entity_poly.pdbx_strand_id
1 'polypeptide(L)'
;MSGMRGSLGVHALALAACIGLDVPVLAQDNSGLVAGKDAWARASCFDCHGSMAQGGSGGDYPVGPSLRNITYDKETMVGIVSCGIPGTPMPAWLKGAYTKVECYGMPLGSTPAGMTVPAILTADEIKALVDYVFATFVQAPRP
;
A
#
# COMPACT_ATOMS: atom_id res chain seq x y z
N MET A 1 73.30 26.44 -46.85
CA MET A 1 73.13 25.06 -47.31
C MET A 1 72.76 24.25 -46.08
N SER A 2 71.58 23.76 -45.99
CA SER A 2 71.06 22.67 -45.17
C SER A 2 69.59 22.93 -44.84
N GLY A 3 68.76 22.19 -45.51
CA GLY A 3 67.30 22.26 -45.34
C GLY A 3 66.85 21.52 -44.12
N MET A 4 65.97 22.15 -43.38
CA MET A 4 65.26 21.53 -42.31
C MET A 4 63.84 21.19 -42.77
N ARG A 5 63.57 19.88 -42.93
CA ARG A 5 62.22 19.35 -43.18
C ARG A 5 61.45 19.29 -41.88
N GLY A 6 60.41 20.08 -41.80
CA GLY A 6 59.44 20.03 -40.71
C GLY A 6 58.41 18.92 -40.97
N SER A 7 58.33 17.99 -40.06
CA SER A 7 57.33 16.92 -40.07
C SER A 7 56.03 17.46 -39.45
N LEU A 8 54.93 17.51 -40.25
CA LEU A 8 53.57 17.78 -39.74
C LEU A 8 53.04 16.52 -39.08
N GLY A 9 52.99 16.52 -37.75
CA GLY A 9 52.26 15.51 -37.00
C GLY A 9 50.76 15.71 -37.07
N VAL A 10 50.07 14.82 -37.71
CA VAL A 10 48.62 14.79 -37.74
C VAL A 10 48.14 14.20 -36.44
N HIS A 11 47.60 15.06 -35.56
CA HIS A 11 46.92 14.59 -34.36
C HIS A 11 45.50 14.18 -34.71
N ALA A 12 45.25 12.87 -34.73
CA ALA A 12 43.92 12.32 -34.84
C ALA A 12 43.19 12.48 -33.50
N LEU A 13 42.23 13.41 -33.46
CA LEU A 13 41.26 13.48 -32.34
C LEU A 13 40.31 12.28 -32.46
N ALA A 14 40.44 11.32 -31.54
CA ALA A 14 39.46 10.29 -31.35
C ALA A 14 38.25 10.91 -30.56
N LEU A 15 37.14 11.18 -31.25
CA LEU A 15 35.86 11.45 -30.60
C LEU A 15 35.35 10.14 -29.99
N ALA A 16 35.43 10.03 -28.68
CA ALA A 16 34.72 8.99 -27.92
C ALA A 16 33.23 9.34 -27.93
N ALA A 17 32.45 8.63 -28.73
CA ALA A 17 31.01 8.70 -28.69
C ALA A 17 30.53 8.00 -27.39
N CYS A 18 30.16 8.78 -26.40
CA CYS A 18 29.41 8.28 -25.23
C CYS A 18 28.01 7.87 -25.70
N ILE A 19 27.83 6.58 -25.99
CA ILE A 19 26.49 6.00 -26.18
C ILE A 19 25.85 5.99 -24.78
N GLY A 20 25.04 7.02 -24.50
CA GLY A 20 24.17 7.04 -23.34
C GLY A 20 23.19 5.88 -23.46
N LEU A 21 23.35 4.87 -22.63
CA LEU A 21 22.31 3.86 -22.41
C LEU A 21 21.22 4.54 -21.61
N ASP A 22 20.18 5.02 -22.28
CA ASP A 22 18.93 5.41 -21.62
C ASP A 22 18.33 4.17 -20.99
N VAL A 23 18.66 3.92 -19.72
CA VAL A 23 17.98 2.91 -18.92
C VAL A 23 16.61 3.53 -18.60
N PRO A 24 15.49 2.94 -19.09
CA PRO A 24 14.19 3.44 -18.71
C PRO A 24 14.07 3.30 -17.18
N VAL A 25 14.08 4.43 -16.49
CA VAL A 25 13.66 4.50 -15.08
C VAL A 25 12.19 4.14 -15.12
N LEU A 26 11.87 2.89 -14.77
CA LEU A 26 10.51 2.49 -14.50
C LEU A 26 10.04 3.35 -13.32
N ALA A 27 9.32 4.42 -13.63
CA ALA A 27 8.61 5.19 -12.62
C ALA A 27 7.66 4.20 -11.91
N GLN A 28 7.98 3.83 -10.69
CA GLN A 28 7.07 3.03 -9.87
C GLN A 28 5.80 3.84 -9.73
N ASP A 29 4.71 3.29 -10.24
CA ASP A 29 3.40 3.93 -10.12
C ASP A 29 2.97 3.85 -8.64
N ASN A 30 3.23 4.93 -7.91
CA ASN A 30 2.85 5.07 -6.52
C ASN A 30 1.37 5.46 -6.35
N SER A 31 0.60 5.56 -7.43
CA SER A 31 -0.80 5.98 -7.39
C SER A 31 -1.64 5.07 -6.48
N GLY A 32 -1.39 3.76 -6.51
CA GLY A 32 -2.03 2.79 -5.64
C GLY A 32 -1.73 3.02 -4.16
N LEU A 33 -0.49 3.34 -3.80
CA LEU A 33 -0.12 3.62 -2.41
C LEU A 33 -0.71 4.94 -1.91
N VAL A 34 -0.81 5.95 -2.78
CA VAL A 34 -1.47 7.21 -2.45
C VAL A 34 -2.95 6.98 -2.18
N ALA A 35 -3.65 6.23 -3.05
CA ALA A 35 -5.05 5.88 -2.86
C ALA A 35 -5.27 5.05 -1.58
N GLY A 36 -4.35 4.13 -1.28
CA GLY A 36 -4.40 3.33 -0.06
C GLY A 36 -4.21 4.16 1.21
N LYS A 37 -3.27 5.11 1.20
CA LYS A 37 -3.08 6.07 2.29
C LYS A 37 -4.32 6.94 2.51
N ASP A 38 -4.96 7.38 1.43
CA ASP A 38 -6.19 8.17 1.49
C ASP A 38 -7.34 7.34 2.08
N ALA A 39 -7.51 6.09 1.65
CA ALA A 39 -8.49 5.18 2.21
C ALA A 39 -8.24 4.90 3.71
N TRP A 40 -6.99 4.71 4.13
CA TRP A 40 -6.57 4.58 5.53
C TRP A 40 -7.01 5.79 6.37
N ALA A 41 -6.81 7.00 5.83
CA ALA A 41 -7.19 8.23 6.51
C ALA A 41 -8.72 8.40 6.58
N ARG A 42 -9.44 8.20 5.47
CA ARG A 42 -10.91 8.34 5.41
C ARG A 42 -11.65 7.35 6.29
N ALA A 43 -11.11 6.14 6.42
CA ALA A 43 -11.66 5.12 7.30
C ALA A 43 -11.15 5.24 8.75
N SER A 44 -10.36 6.27 9.07
CA SER A 44 -9.83 6.51 10.43
C SER A 44 -9.19 5.28 11.07
N CYS A 45 -8.52 4.44 10.27
CA CYS A 45 -7.92 3.20 10.77
C CYS A 45 -6.92 3.45 11.90
N PHE A 46 -6.24 4.60 11.85
CA PHE A 46 -5.27 5.03 12.86
C PHE A 46 -5.88 5.28 14.23
N ASP A 47 -7.17 5.58 14.34
CA ASP A 47 -7.84 5.82 15.61
C ASP A 47 -7.79 4.56 16.51
N CYS A 48 -7.90 3.38 15.92
CA CYS A 48 -7.83 2.11 16.64
C CYS A 48 -6.46 1.44 16.53
N HIS A 49 -5.82 1.50 15.35
CA HIS A 49 -4.57 0.78 15.08
C HIS A 49 -3.30 1.60 15.34
N GLY A 50 -3.46 2.88 15.70
CA GLY A 50 -2.35 3.82 15.89
C GLY A 50 -1.83 4.41 14.58
N SER A 51 -1.27 5.62 14.64
CA SER A 51 -0.82 6.39 13.46
C SER A 51 0.26 5.69 12.64
N MET A 52 1.03 4.81 13.27
CA MET A 52 2.08 4.00 12.66
C MET A 52 1.71 2.52 12.66
N ALA A 53 0.43 2.20 12.73
CA ALA A 53 -0.10 0.84 12.79
C ALA A 53 0.53 -0.04 13.89
N GLN A 54 1.00 0.59 14.97
CA GLN A 54 1.65 -0.08 16.10
C GLN A 54 0.66 -0.77 17.03
N GLY A 55 -0.64 -0.55 16.82
CA GLY A 55 -1.70 -0.96 17.74
C GLY A 55 -1.94 0.07 18.85
N GLY A 56 -3.02 -0.15 19.57
CA GLY A 56 -3.48 0.78 20.59
C GLY A 56 -4.18 2.00 19.98
N SER A 57 -4.97 2.67 20.78
CA SER A 57 -5.58 3.95 20.44
C SER A 57 -5.20 4.99 21.48
N GLY A 58 -5.21 6.25 21.06
CA GLY A 58 -5.25 7.36 22.01
C GLY A 58 -6.69 7.82 22.18
N GLY A 59 -7.24 7.78 23.39
CA GLY A 59 -8.53 8.37 23.69
C GLY A 59 -9.72 7.42 23.61
N ASP A 60 -10.84 7.89 23.04
CA ASP A 60 -12.16 7.25 23.14
C ASP A 60 -12.40 6.06 22.19
N TYR A 61 -11.42 5.70 21.38
CA TYR A 61 -11.56 4.61 20.40
C TYR A 61 -11.14 3.26 20.99
N PRO A 62 -11.77 2.15 20.54
CA PRO A 62 -11.35 0.82 20.92
C PRO A 62 -9.90 0.53 20.55
N VAL A 63 -9.20 -0.20 21.40
CA VAL A 63 -7.82 -0.62 21.12
C VAL A 63 -7.79 -1.66 20.00
N GLY A 64 -7.20 -1.31 18.87
CA GLY A 64 -6.93 -2.24 17.78
C GLY A 64 -5.56 -2.91 17.93
N PRO A 65 -5.37 -4.11 17.36
CA PRO A 65 -4.07 -4.78 17.37
C PRO A 65 -3.04 -4.05 16.50
N SER A 66 -1.76 -4.31 16.77
CA SER A 66 -0.68 -3.91 15.87
C SER A 66 -0.81 -4.63 14.53
N LEU A 67 -0.70 -3.86 13.44
CA LEU A 67 -0.67 -4.42 12.08
C LEU A 67 0.77 -4.67 11.58
N ARG A 68 1.79 -4.35 12.37
CA ARG A 68 3.20 -4.49 11.97
C ARG A 68 3.69 -5.91 11.90
N ASN A 69 3.11 -6.80 12.70
CA ASN A 69 3.56 -8.18 12.86
C ASN A 69 2.44 -9.17 12.51
N ILE A 70 1.56 -8.80 11.59
CA ILE A 70 0.50 -9.70 11.10
C ILE A 70 1.14 -10.85 10.31
N THR A 71 0.56 -12.04 10.46
CA THR A 71 1.06 -13.27 9.82
C THR A 71 0.15 -13.79 8.71
N TYR A 72 -1.04 -13.22 8.57
CA TYR A 72 -1.96 -13.54 7.49
C TYR A 72 -1.63 -12.72 6.23
N ASP A 73 -2.07 -13.20 5.08
CA ASP A 73 -1.81 -12.61 3.77
C ASP A 73 -2.73 -11.40 3.48
N LYS A 74 -2.46 -10.74 2.36
CA LYS A 74 -3.24 -9.60 1.90
C LYS A 74 -4.69 -9.93 1.61
N GLU A 75 -4.96 -11.11 1.06
CA GLU A 75 -6.32 -11.54 0.71
C GLU A 75 -7.19 -11.67 1.96
N THR A 76 -6.65 -12.31 3.00
CA THR A 76 -7.27 -12.39 4.31
C THR A 76 -7.53 -10.99 4.90
N MET A 77 -6.57 -10.08 4.78
CA MET A 77 -6.76 -8.71 5.26
C MET A 77 -7.82 -7.94 4.47
N VAL A 78 -7.90 -8.13 3.15
CA VAL A 78 -8.98 -7.57 2.33
C VAL A 78 -10.34 -8.05 2.83
N GLY A 79 -10.47 -9.34 3.12
CA GLY A 79 -11.70 -9.91 3.71
C GLY A 79 -12.06 -9.26 5.06
N ILE A 80 -11.08 -9.14 5.96
CA ILE A 80 -11.26 -8.53 7.28
C ILE A 80 -11.71 -7.06 7.15
N VAL A 81 -11.03 -6.26 6.32
CA VAL A 81 -11.39 -4.86 6.14
C VAL A 81 -12.76 -4.72 5.46
N SER A 82 -13.05 -5.59 4.50
CA SER A 82 -14.34 -5.57 3.80
C SER A 82 -15.51 -5.88 4.71
N CYS A 83 -15.41 -6.95 5.48
CA CYS A 83 -16.52 -7.53 6.23
C CYS A 83 -16.47 -7.26 7.74
N GLY A 84 -15.39 -6.61 8.23
CA GLY A 84 -15.19 -6.44 9.67
C GLY A 84 -14.90 -7.76 10.38
N ILE A 85 -14.93 -7.75 11.72
CA ILE A 85 -14.79 -8.97 12.53
C ILE A 85 -15.99 -9.05 13.47
N PRO A 86 -16.93 -9.99 13.24
CA PRO A 86 -18.09 -10.16 14.12
C PRO A 86 -17.70 -10.32 15.59
N GLY A 87 -18.45 -9.64 16.48
CA GLY A 87 -18.17 -9.68 17.91
C GLY A 87 -17.00 -8.80 18.38
N THR A 88 -16.42 -7.99 17.50
CA THR A 88 -15.36 -7.02 17.82
C THR A 88 -15.73 -5.61 17.36
N PRO A 89 -15.02 -4.57 17.82
CA PRO A 89 -15.18 -3.21 17.33
C PRO A 89 -14.71 -3.00 15.87
N MET A 90 -14.00 -3.96 15.23
CA MET A 90 -13.54 -3.81 13.85
C MET A 90 -14.72 -3.80 12.88
N PRO A 91 -15.04 -2.65 12.24
CA PRO A 91 -16.24 -2.51 11.43
C PRO A 91 -16.05 -3.05 10.00
N ALA A 92 -17.16 -3.21 9.28
CA ALA A 92 -17.17 -3.56 7.86
C ALA A 92 -17.12 -2.28 7.00
N TRP A 93 -16.07 -2.14 6.21
CA TRP A 93 -15.82 -0.92 5.43
C TRP A 93 -16.32 -0.97 4.00
N LEU A 94 -16.56 -2.18 3.43
CA LEU A 94 -16.94 -2.34 2.04
C LEU A 94 -18.36 -1.81 1.78
N LYS A 95 -18.50 -0.97 0.76
CA LYS A 95 -19.82 -0.57 0.24
C LYS A 95 -20.62 -1.80 -0.14
N GLY A 96 -21.75 -1.97 0.53
CA GLY A 96 -22.64 -3.10 0.31
C GLY A 96 -22.30 -4.37 1.11
N ALA A 97 -21.34 -4.33 2.03
CA ALA A 97 -21.10 -5.45 2.96
C ALA A 97 -22.40 -5.88 3.63
N TYR A 98 -22.62 -7.19 3.70
CA TYR A 98 -23.84 -7.85 4.24
C TYR A 98 -25.15 -7.58 3.49
N THR A 99 -25.20 -6.60 2.59
CA THR A 99 -26.43 -6.23 1.87
C THR A 99 -26.39 -6.60 0.39
N LYS A 100 -25.24 -6.42 -0.27
CA LYS A 100 -24.99 -6.73 -1.69
C LYS A 100 -23.80 -7.65 -1.86
N VAL A 101 -22.92 -7.68 -0.86
CA VAL A 101 -21.74 -8.54 -0.81
C VAL A 101 -21.89 -9.48 0.38
N GLU A 102 -21.76 -10.76 0.12
CA GLU A 102 -21.79 -11.79 1.14
C GLU A 102 -20.53 -11.71 2.01
N CYS A 103 -20.71 -11.77 3.32
CA CYS A 103 -19.65 -11.77 4.29
C CYS A 103 -19.76 -13.01 5.17
N TYR A 104 -18.69 -13.80 5.23
CA TYR A 104 -18.59 -15.00 6.08
C TYR A 104 -19.72 -16.04 5.85
N GLY A 105 -20.22 -16.16 4.62
CA GLY A 105 -21.30 -17.10 4.29
C GLY A 105 -22.66 -16.72 4.88
N MET A 106 -22.81 -15.51 5.40
CA MET A 106 -24.08 -15.04 5.94
C MET A 106 -25.03 -14.61 4.82
N PRO A 107 -26.34 -14.92 4.93
CA PRO A 107 -27.32 -14.48 3.95
C PRO A 107 -27.33 -12.97 3.78
N LEU A 108 -27.50 -12.48 2.55
CA LEU A 108 -27.65 -11.06 2.26
C LEU A 108 -28.80 -10.45 3.06
N GLY A 109 -28.55 -9.27 3.62
CA GLY A 109 -29.47 -8.59 4.52
C GLY A 109 -29.34 -8.97 6.00
N SER A 110 -28.47 -9.94 6.32
CA SER A 110 -28.22 -10.39 7.70
C SER A 110 -26.89 -9.84 8.20
N THR A 111 -26.93 -8.73 8.92
CA THR A 111 -25.74 -8.17 9.58
C THR A 111 -25.60 -8.77 10.98
N PRO A 112 -24.39 -9.21 11.39
CA PRO A 112 -24.17 -9.71 12.76
C PRO A 112 -24.57 -8.67 13.82
N ALA A 113 -25.17 -9.13 14.91
CA ALA A 113 -25.58 -8.25 16.01
C ALA A 113 -24.36 -7.48 16.56
N GLY A 114 -24.53 -6.16 16.72
CA GLY A 114 -23.47 -5.27 17.21
C GLY A 114 -22.39 -4.92 16.19
N MET A 115 -22.48 -5.41 14.96
CA MET A 115 -21.55 -5.04 13.88
C MET A 115 -21.83 -3.60 13.41
N THR A 116 -20.79 -2.78 13.39
CA THR A 116 -20.82 -1.47 12.74
C THR A 116 -20.46 -1.63 11.26
N VAL A 117 -21.26 -1.05 10.37
CA VAL A 117 -21.08 -1.13 8.91
C VAL A 117 -21.06 0.27 8.31
N PRO A 118 -19.95 1.01 8.37
CA PRO A 118 -19.84 2.32 7.73
C PRO A 118 -20.00 2.27 6.22
N ALA A 119 -19.54 1.20 5.58
CA ALA A 119 -19.69 0.90 4.15
C ALA A 119 -19.26 2.07 3.24
N ILE A 120 -18.13 2.70 3.51
CA ILE A 120 -17.67 3.90 2.79
C ILE A 120 -16.61 3.64 1.72
N LEU A 121 -15.99 2.45 1.72
CA LEU A 121 -14.92 2.10 0.79
C LEU A 121 -15.42 1.18 -0.33
N THR A 122 -14.89 1.37 -1.54
CA THR A 122 -15.04 0.42 -2.64
C THR A 122 -14.07 -0.75 -2.48
N ALA A 123 -14.27 -1.83 -3.26
CA ALA A 123 -13.36 -2.97 -3.25
C ALA A 123 -11.93 -2.59 -3.68
N ASP A 124 -11.78 -1.69 -4.66
CA ASP A 124 -10.48 -1.24 -5.14
C ASP A 124 -9.78 -0.35 -4.10
N GLU A 125 -10.52 0.51 -3.41
CA GLU A 125 -9.97 1.30 -2.30
C GLU A 125 -9.51 0.41 -1.14
N ILE A 126 -10.21 -0.67 -0.84
CA ILE A 126 -9.79 -1.64 0.19
C ILE A 126 -8.52 -2.37 -0.24
N LYS A 127 -8.41 -2.80 -1.48
CA LYS A 127 -7.17 -3.41 -2.00
C LYS A 127 -5.99 -2.45 -1.91
N ALA A 128 -6.19 -1.21 -2.35
CA ALA A 128 -5.17 -0.17 -2.26
C ALA A 128 -4.76 0.12 -0.80
N LEU A 129 -5.74 0.17 0.12
CA LEU A 129 -5.50 0.32 1.56
C LEU A 129 -4.65 -0.83 2.11
N VAL A 130 -4.98 -2.06 1.77
CA VAL A 130 -4.22 -3.25 2.21
C VAL A 130 -2.80 -3.21 1.64
N ASP A 131 -2.64 -2.86 0.36
CA ASP A 131 -1.32 -2.71 -0.26
C ASP A 131 -0.49 -1.63 0.45
N TYR A 132 -1.10 -0.49 0.79
CA TYR A 132 -0.47 0.56 1.56
C TYR A 132 -0.02 0.08 2.95
N VAL A 133 -0.88 -0.63 3.67
CA VAL A 133 -0.54 -1.16 5.01
C VAL A 133 0.63 -2.13 4.93
N PHE A 134 0.60 -3.07 3.98
CA PHE A 134 1.69 -4.04 3.81
C PHE A 134 3.00 -3.38 3.38
N ALA A 135 2.95 -2.41 2.47
CA ALA A 135 4.15 -1.72 2.00
C ALA A 135 4.76 -0.79 3.05
N THR A 136 3.92 -0.22 3.95
CA THR A 136 4.34 0.85 4.85
C THR A 136 4.62 0.35 6.27
N PHE A 137 3.82 -0.59 6.76
CA PHE A 137 3.81 -0.92 8.19
C PHE A 137 4.20 -2.37 8.49
N VAL A 138 3.84 -3.32 7.61
CA VAL A 138 4.14 -4.73 7.88
C VAL A 138 5.64 -4.96 7.77
N GLN A 139 6.22 -5.41 8.88
CA GLN A 139 7.64 -5.73 8.93
C GLN A 139 7.85 -7.15 8.40
N ALA A 140 8.80 -7.31 7.47
CA ALA A 140 9.22 -8.65 7.07
C ALA A 140 9.64 -9.47 8.30
N PRO A 141 9.34 -10.78 8.36
CA PRO A 141 9.84 -11.63 9.42
C PRO A 141 11.36 -11.46 9.52
N ARG A 142 11.85 -11.14 10.70
CA ARG A 142 13.30 -11.16 10.92
C ARG A 142 13.77 -12.62 10.89
N PRO A 143 14.85 -12.89 10.16
CA PRO A 143 15.42 -14.24 10.12
C PRO A 143 15.88 -14.71 11.50
#